data_ff16b69b27b4e42cb68a359dda4f015f
#
_entry.id   ff16b69b27b4e42cb68a359dda4f015f
#
_cell.length_a   1.000
_cell.length_b   1.000
_cell.length_c   1.000
_cell.angle_alpha   90.00
_cell.angle_beta   90.00
_cell.angle_gamma   90.00
#
_symmetry.space_group_name_H-M   'P 1'
#
loop_
_entity.id
_entity.type
_entity.pdbx_description
1 polymer ?
#
loop_
_entity_poly.entity_id
_entity_poly.type
_entity_poly.pdbx_seq_one_letter_code
_entity_poly.pdbx_strand_id
1 'polypeptide(L)'
;MRRVGEVFFVVGTRKLIIIGLVLLLGVVSFYSYKSVYYAERLLPKTKVNAIDVGGLTVEQANEKITKELTEAPFAIRLDKHLWKELKRSDYGWSKDHREELERLKQEQSPFAWGLSGFVKHQYQLPNTLDHGQVEQLVETLRMTLLEKNVTRIPTKNARIEWQNGAFKIVPEEQGTTFDIEAVQNAVKHGLEEGQSSVDAEKYYARPIMTKDDGTLKKQQEKLNQFTKMKASYRINGKAIALSNEELSSWLTTNENGEVQIDQEKVTRFVTKLNADYNTQENPTPFTSTKRGEVSVPMGIYGWSIDIPAEVQALSGEILKGKNFDRTPIVTGDAPTVQAGIGNTYVEVDLQNQYMWYYKEGKVQLETDIVSGKPSTPTPPGVNYVTSKSTDQVLRGLNEDGSKYASPVRYWMPIDRTGVGIHDSDWQYAYGGDLWLYRGSHGCINTPPAKMDELYPILETGTPVVVF
;
A
#
# COMPACT_ATOMS: atom_id res chain seq x y z
N MET A 1 86.06 -13.56 -83.09
CA MET A 1 85.46 -14.11 -81.83
C MET A 1 84.22 -13.37 -81.37
N ARG A 2 83.12 -13.24 -82.22
CA ARG A 2 81.88 -12.51 -81.82
C ARG A 2 80.58 -13.23 -82.25
N ARG A 3 80.61 -14.49 -82.58
CA ARG A 3 79.35 -15.23 -82.93
C ARG A 3 79.04 -16.45 -82.07
N VAL A 4 79.86 -16.86 -81.12
CA VAL A 4 79.57 -18.00 -80.22
C VAL A 4 78.83 -17.65 -78.94
N GLY A 5 78.94 -16.39 -78.45
CA GLY A 5 78.27 -15.94 -77.25
C GLY A 5 76.73 -15.73 -77.34
N GLU A 6 76.24 -15.27 -78.52
CA GLU A 6 74.84 -14.98 -78.74
C GLU A 6 73.97 -16.23 -78.86
N VAL A 7 74.53 -17.35 -79.39
CA VAL A 7 73.77 -18.59 -79.55
C VAL A 7 73.56 -19.30 -78.17
N PHE A 8 74.52 -19.22 -77.29
CA PHE A 8 74.37 -19.81 -75.93
C PHE A 8 73.38 -19.04 -75.03
N PHE A 9 73.30 -17.73 -75.18
CA PHE A 9 72.33 -16.93 -74.42
C PHE A 9 70.90 -17.13 -74.91
N VAL A 10 70.64 -17.23 -76.18
CA VAL A 10 69.35 -17.49 -76.81
C VAL A 10 68.84 -18.90 -76.54
N VAL A 11 69.72 -19.92 -76.46
CA VAL A 11 69.32 -21.28 -76.11
C VAL A 11 69.01 -21.43 -74.65
N GLY A 12 69.69 -20.70 -73.69
CA GLY A 12 69.34 -20.67 -72.23
C GLY A 12 68.01 -20.01 -71.97
N THR A 13 67.72 -18.88 -72.56
CA THR A 13 66.47 -18.16 -72.43
C THR A 13 65.25 -18.92 -72.96
N ARG A 14 65.39 -19.60 -74.13
CA ARG A 14 64.31 -20.46 -74.66
C ARG A 14 63.99 -21.65 -73.76
N LYS A 15 65.00 -22.29 -73.09
CA LYS A 15 64.78 -23.37 -72.13
C LYS A 15 64.09 -22.85 -70.89
N LEU A 16 64.45 -21.66 -70.33
CA LEU A 16 63.81 -21.05 -69.25
C LEU A 16 62.35 -20.64 -69.52
N ILE A 17 62.05 -20.13 -70.74
CA ILE A 17 60.72 -19.84 -71.22
C ILE A 17 59.86 -21.12 -71.32
N ILE A 18 60.42 -22.22 -71.86
CA ILE A 18 59.71 -23.50 -71.94
C ILE A 18 59.43 -24.06 -70.55
N ILE A 19 60.40 -24.01 -69.65
CA ILE A 19 60.18 -24.42 -68.23
C ILE A 19 59.08 -23.56 -67.58
N GLY A 20 59.12 -22.25 -67.77
CA GLY A 20 58.09 -21.32 -67.26
C GLY A 20 56.69 -21.66 -67.83
N LEU A 21 56.60 -21.94 -69.15
CA LEU A 21 55.35 -22.35 -69.80
C LEU A 21 54.80 -23.68 -69.22
N VAL A 22 55.69 -24.67 -69.01
CA VAL A 22 55.29 -25.98 -68.41
C VAL A 22 54.83 -25.79 -66.96
N LEU A 23 55.51 -24.98 -66.22
CA LEU A 23 55.05 -24.64 -64.82
C LEU A 23 53.75 -23.90 -64.83
N LEU A 24 53.55 -22.91 -65.71
CA LEU A 24 52.29 -22.18 -65.85
C LEU A 24 51.16 -23.10 -66.25
N LEU A 25 51.38 -24.00 -67.26
CA LEU A 25 50.41 -25.02 -67.66
C LEU A 25 50.08 -25.96 -66.49
N GLY A 26 51.07 -26.35 -65.72
CA GLY A 26 50.88 -27.15 -64.51
C GLY A 26 50.01 -26.42 -63.43
N VAL A 27 50.30 -25.15 -63.18
CA VAL A 27 49.49 -24.32 -62.26
C VAL A 27 48.08 -24.14 -62.79
N VAL A 28 47.90 -23.82 -64.05
CA VAL A 28 46.56 -23.67 -64.68
C VAL A 28 45.79 -24.99 -64.62
N SER A 29 46.42 -26.10 -64.95
CA SER A 29 45.78 -27.42 -64.87
C SER A 29 45.39 -27.79 -63.42
N PHE A 30 46.25 -27.54 -62.47
CA PHE A 30 45.97 -27.78 -61.06
C PHE A 30 44.84 -26.86 -60.56
N TYR A 31 44.89 -25.58 -60.95
CA TYR A 31 43.84 -24.63 -60.58
C TYR A 31 42.49 -25.03 -61.19
N SER A 32 42.47 -25.40 -62.47
CA SER A 32 41.28 -25.88 -63.21
C SER A 32 40.73 -27.17 -62.52
N TYR A 33 41.59 -28.13 -62.25
CA TYR A 33 41.20 -29.36 -61.54
C TYR A 33 40.57 -29.11 -60.21
N LYS A 34 41.18 -28.22 -59.44
CA LYS A 34 40.61 -27.80 -58.09
C LYS A 34 39.30 -27.03 -58.25
N SER A 35 39.18 -26.20 -59.33
CA SER A 35 37.93 -25.46 -59.53
C SER A 35 36.78 -26.43 -59.92
N VAL A 36 37.04 -27.47 -60.74
CA VAL A 36 36.07 -28.53 -61.00
C VAL A 36 35.75 -29.34 -59.74
N TYR A 37 36.73 -29.64 -58.93
CA TYR A 37 36.52 -30.33 -57.61
C TYR A 37 35.59 -29.56 -56.70
N TYR A 38 35.75 -28.19 -56.63
CA TYR A 38 34.89 -27.34 -55.80
C TYR A 38 33.56 -26.92 -56.45
N ALA A 39 33.36 -27.32 -57.76
CA ALA A 39 32.07 -27.11 -58.41
C ALA A 39 30.92 -27.91 -57.72
N GLU A 40 31.28 -29.08 -57.14
CA GLU A 40 30.33 -29.97 -56.45
C GLU A 40 30.47 -29.91 -54.91
N ARG A 41 31.33 -29.03 -54.39
CA ARG A 41 31.69 -28.99 -52.97
C ARG A 41 31.71 -27.56 -52.44
N LEU A 42 31.48 -27.40 -51.14
CA LEU A 42 31.63 -26.13 -50.45
C LEU A 42 33.13 -25.71 -50.45
N LEU A 43 33.36 -24.42 -50.55
CA LEU A 43 34.72 -23.89 -50.55
C LEU A 43 35.47 -24.21 -49.25
N PRO A 44 36.83 -24.29 -49.26
CA PRO A 44 37.61 -24.51 -48.04
C PRO A 44 37.28 -23.49 -46.96
N LYS A 45 37.30 -23.91 -45.69
CA LYS A 45 37.00 -23.09 -44.51
C LYS A 45 35.58 -22.53 -44.46
N THR A 46 34.64 -23.06 -45.24
CA THR A 46 33.23 -22.77 -45.10
C THR A 46 32.73 -23.33 -43.75
N LYS A 47 32.14 -22.48 -42.94
CA LYS A 47 31.50 -22.85 -41.67
C LYS A 47 30.01 -22.56 -41.69
N VAL A 48 29.23 -23.52 -41.23
CA VAL A 48 27.78 -23.41 -41.05
C VAL A 48 27.47 -23.71 -39.62
N ASN A 49 26.80 -22.78 -38.90
CA ASN A 49 26.54 -22.88 -37.46
C ASN A 49 27.82 -23.26 -36.66
N ALA A 50 28.95 -22.60 -37.01
CA ALA A 50 30.28 -22.83 -36.45
C ALA A 50 30.94 -24.18 -36.84
N ILE A 51 30.23 -25.12 -37.52
CA ILE A 51 30.73 -26.41 -37.99
C ILE A 51 31.50 -26.21 -39.30
N ASP A 52 32.74 -26.74 -39.40
CA ASP A 52 33.52 -26.69 -40.59
C ASP A 52 33.02 -27.72 -41.63
N VAL A 53 32.48 -27.22 -42.72
CA VAL A 53 31.95 -28.02 -43.84
C VAL A 53 32.75 -27.82 -45.15
N GLY A 54 33.88 -27.14 -45.04
CA GLY A 54 34.75 -26.87 -46.22
C GLY A 54 35.25 -28.15 -46.90
N GLY A 55 35.11 -28.20 -48.23
CA GLY A 55 35.50 -29.34 -49.04
C GLY A 55 34.51 -30.51 -49.06
N LEU A 56 33.40 -30.41 -48.34
CA LEU A 56 32.33 -31.42 -48.34
C LEU A 56 31.33 -31.16 -49.47
N THR A 57 30.71 -32.24 -49.99
CA THR A 57 29.49 -32.11 -50.82
C THR A 57 28.32 -31.67 -49.95
N VAL A 58 27.22 -31.24 -50.56
CA VAL A 58 26.00 -30.84 -49.86
C VAL A 58 25.48 -31.98 -48.97
N GLU A 59 25.45 -33.21 -49.46
CA GLU A 59 25.07 -34.40 -48.69
C GLU A 59 25.97 -34.62 -47.49
N GLN A 60 27.30 -34.60 -47.70
CA GLN A 60 28.27 -34.79 -46.63
C GLN A 60 28.20 -33.66 -45.57
N ALA A 61 27.98 -32.41 -46.03
CA ALA A 61 27.81 -31.27 -45.15
C ALA A 61 26.52 -31.38 -44.33
N ASN A 62 25.42 -31.78 -44.99
CA ASN A 62 24.13 -31.99 -44.30
C ASN A 62 24.21 -33.09 -43.25
N GLU A 63 24.82 -34.24 -43.61
CA GLU A 63 25.02 -35.34 -42.66
C GLU A 63 25.87 -34.92 -41.46
N LYS A 64 26.97 -34.20 -41.70
CA LYS A 64 27.87 -33.71 -40.65
C LYS A 64 27.17 -32.71 -39.77
N ILE A 65 26.49 -31.71 -40.35
CA ILE A 65 25.74 -30.68 -39.61
C ILE A 65 24.65 -31.34 -38.75
N THR A 66 23.84 -32.20 -39.37
CA THR A 66 22.77 -32.93 -38.68
C THR A 66 23.31 -33.69 -37.48
N LYS A 67 24.41 -34.47 -37.68
CA LYS A 67 25.00 -35.26 -36.60
C LYS A 67 25.54 -34.39 -35.47
N GLU A 68 26.34 -33.38 -35.76
CA GLU A 68 26.95 -32.52 -34.74
C GLU A 68 25.91 -31.67 -34.01
N LEU A 69 24.87 -31.18 -34.70
CA LEU A 69 23.84 -30.35 -34.09
C LEU A 69 22.80 -31.15 -33.31
N THR A 70 22.37 -32.30 -33.80
CA THR A 70 21.32 -33.07 -33.13
C THR A 70 21.83 -33.82 -31.89
N GLU A 71 23.08 -34.25 -31.89
CA GLU A 71 23.70 -34.96 -30.75
C GLU A 71 24.32 -34.04 -29.72
N ALA A 72 24.51 -32.74 -30.02
CA ALA A 72 25.10 -31.81 -29.07
C ALA A 72 24.21 -31.66 -27.85
N PRO A 73 24.72 -31.89 -26.62
CA PRO A 73 23.94 -31.74 -25.42
C PRO A 73 23.65 -30.28 -25.13
N PHE A 74 22.45 -30.03 -24.61
CA PHE A 74 22.06 -28.76 -24.01
C PHE A 74 21.74 -28.96 -22.54
N ALA A 75 22.49 -28.31 -21.65
CA ALA A 75 22.38 -28.50 -20.22
C ALA A 75 21.64 -27.33 -19.57
N ILE A 76 20.63 -27.63 -18.76
CA ILE A 76 19.98 -26.66 -17.88
C ILE A 76 20.49 -26.93 -16.46
N ARG A 77 21.06 -25.89 -15.82
CA ARG A 77 21.58 -25.97 -14.46
C ARG A 77 20.76 -25.10 -13.52
N LEU A 78 20.43 -25.70 -12.37
CA LEU A 78 19.78 -25.03 -11.25
C LEU A 78 20.65 -25.25 -10.02
N ASP A 79 20.96 -24.20 -9.26
CA ASP A 79 21.83 -24.27 -8.09
C ASP A 79 23.23 -24.84 -8.39
N LYS A 80 23.77 -24.51 -9.57
CA LYS A 80 25.04 -25.03 -10.11
C LYS A 80 25.04 -26.54 -10.38
N HIS A 81 23.91 -27.21 -10.16
CA HIS A 81 23.73 -28.64 -10.45
C HIS A 81 23.00 -28.83 -11.78
N LEU A 82 23.35 -29.90 -12.48
CA LEU A 82 22.63 -30.29 -13.67
C LEU A 82 21.20 -30.68 -13.29
N TRP A 83 20.22 -29.89 -13.76
CA TRP A 83 18.80 -30.24 -13.62
C TRP A 83 18.35 -31.18 -14.72
N LYS A 84 18.69 -30.84 -15.97
CA LYS A 84 18.31 -31.63 -17.13
C LYS A 84 19.35 -31.46 -18.25
N GLU A 85 19.69 -32.54 -18.89
CA GLU A 85 20.44 -32.55 -20.13
C GLU A 85 19.52 -33.03 -21.26
N LEU A 86 19.53 -32.30 -22.37
CA LEU A 86 18.65 -32.49 -23.51
C LEU A 86 19.49 -32.76 -24.72
N LYS A 87 19.00 -33.64 -25.61
CA LYS A 87 19.48 -33.70 -27.00
C LYS A 87 18.61 -32.79 -27.84
N ARG A 88 19.23 -31.98 -28.71
CA ARG A 88 18.48 -31.08 -29.57
C ARG A 88 17.54 -31.79 -30.53
N SER A 89 17.89 -33.03 -30.94
CA SER A 89 17.01 -33.92 -31.69
C SER A 89 15.66 -34.14 -31.05
N ASP A 90 15.59 -34.07 -29.72
CA ASP A 90 14.34 -34.29 -28.96
C ASP A 90 13.37 -33.11 -29.08
N TYR A 91 13.83 -31.97 -29.62
CA TYR A 91 13.05 -30.73 -29.75
C TYR A 91 12.86 -30.29 -31.19
N GLY A 92 12.95 -31.27 -32.16
CA GLY A 92 12.53 -31.08 -33.53
C GLY A 92 13.49 -30.24 -34.38
N TRP A 93 14.78 -30.14 -34.03
CA TRP A 93 15.75 -29.51 -34.90
C TRP A 93 15.67 -30.11 -36.30
N SER A 94 15.63 -29.23 -37.31
CA SER A 94 15.58 -29.69 -38.70
C SER A 94 16.74 -30.64 -38.98
N LYS A 95 16.41 -31.81 -39.51
CA LYS A 95 17.38 -32.84 -39.88
C LYS A 95 17.84 -32.73 -41.31
N ASP A 96 17.29 -31.84 -42.10
CA ASP A 96 17.58 -31.69 -43.52
C ASP A 96 17.81 -30.22 -43.90
N HIS A 97 19.05 -29.91 -44.20
CA HIS A 97 19.50 -28.57 -44.59
C HIS A 97 20.01 -28.56 -46.06
N ARG A 98 19.66 -29.59 -46.87
CA ARG A 98 20.19 -29.73 -48.23
C ARG A 98 19.81 -28.55 -49.09
N GLU A 99 18.61 -28.06 -49.01
CA GLU A 99 18.15 -26.96 -49.85
C GLU A 99 18.94 -25.67 -49.56
N GLU A 100 19.15 -25.35 -48.29
CA GLU A 100 19.93 -24.19 -47.87
C GLU A 100 21.42 -24.34 -48.23
N LEU A 101 21.96 -25.54 -48.02
CA LEU A 101 23.35 -25.83 -48.37
C LEU A 101 23.59 -25.80 -49.90
N GLU A 102 22.61 -26.25 -50.70
CA GLU A 102 22.68 -26.14 -52.16
C GLU A 102 22.66 -24.69 -52.62
N ARG A 103 21.79 -23.84 -52.01
CA ARG A 103 21.77 -22.40 -52.26
C ARG A 103 23.09 -21.76 -51.88
N LEU A 104 23.64 -22.11 -50.73
CA LEU A 104 24.93 -21.67 -50.26
C LEU A 104 26.07 -22.02 -51.23
N LYS A 105 26.07 -23.27 -51.73
CA LYS A 105 27.03 -23.73 -52.70
C LYS A 105 26.92 -22.92 -54.01
N GLN A 106 25.70 -22.62 -54.51
CA GLN A 106 25.47 -21.82 -55.70
C GLN A 106 25.95 -20.37 -55.55
N GLU A 107 25.94 -19.80 -54.34
CA GLU A 107 26.47 -18.46 -54.09
C GLU A 107 28.02 -18.43 -54.10
N GLN A 108 28.68 -19.59 -53.98
CA GLN A 108 30.12 -19.70 -53.96
C GLN A 108 30.67 -19.93 -55.35
N SER A 109 31.58 -19.08 -55.84
CA SER A 109 32.29 -19.32 -57.09
C SER A 109 33.32 -20.43 -56.92
N PRO A 110 33.22 -21.53 -57.67
CA PRO A 110 34.23 -22.63 -57.66
C PRO A 110 35.65 -22.17 -57.93
N PHE A 111 35.83 -21.03 -58.59
CA PHE A 111 37.14 -20.46 -58.91
C PHE A 111 37.73 -19.68 -57.71
N ALA A 112 36.97 -19.43 -56.66
CA ALA A 112 37.42 -18.68 -55.48
C ALA A 112 38.13 -19.55 -54.41
N TRP A 113 38.30 -20.87 -54.63
CA TRP A 113 38.89 -21.79 -53.67
C TRP A 113 40.27 -21.35 -53.17
N GLY A 114 41.11 -20.79 -54.05
CA GLY A 114 42.44 -20.29 -53.68
C GLY A 114 42.44 -19.04 -52.77
N LEU A 115 41.34 -18.31 -52.71
CA LEU A 115 41.14 -17.11 -51.90
C LEU A 115 40.43 -17.40 -50.57
N SER A 116 39.94 -18.64 -50.39
CA SER A 116 39.19 -19.04 -49.17
C SER A 116 39.99 -18.88 -47.88
N GLY A 117 41.30 -18.74 -47.96
CA GLY A 117 42.14 -18.42 -46.81
C GLY A 117 41.98 -16.98 -46.25
N PHE A 118 41.50 -16.09 -47.12
CA PHE A 118 41.39 -14.64 -46.86
C PHE A 118 39.96 -14.17 -46.62
N VAL A 119 38.96 -15.01 -46.98
CA VAL A 119 37.52 -14.69 -46.82
C VAL A 119 36.90 -15.64 -45.81
N LYS A 120 36.21 -15.06 -44.83
CA LYS A 120 35.44 -15.83 -43.84
C LYS A 120 34.08 -16.23 -44.44
N HIS A 121 33.92 -17.48 -44.78
CA HIS A 121 32.65 -18.08 -45.24
C HIS A 121 31.93 -18.64 -44.00
N GLN A 122 31.21 -17.78 -43.25
CA GLN A 122 30.44 -18.16 -42.07
C GLN A 122 28.95 -17.92 -42.34
N TYR A 123 28.17 -18.97 -42.19
CA TYR A 123 26.72 -18.95 -42.44
C TYR A 123 25.96 -19.47 -41.22
N GLN A 124 24.78 -18.94 -41.05
CA GLN A 124 23.83 -19.40 -40.03
C GLN A 124 22.63 -20.00 -40.77
N LEU A 125 22.32 -21.25 -40.54
CA LEU A 125 21.09 -21.86 -41.02
C LEU A 125 19.98 -21.64 -40.00
N PRO A 126 18.75 -21.33 -40.43
CA PRO A 126 17.61 -21.23 -39.55
C PRO A 126 17.33 -22.58 -38.88
N ASN A 127 17.14 -22.57 -37.59
CA ASN A 127 16.77 -23.76 -36.83
C ASN A 127 15.26 -23.78 -36.68
N THR A 128 14.63 -24.90 -36.99
CA THR A 128 13.23 -25.13 -36.68
C THR A 128 13.13 -26.01 -35.46
N LEU A 129 12.57 -25.43 -34.39
CA LEU A 129 12.25 -26.16 -33.15
C LEU A 129 10.79 -26.61 -33.20
N ASP A 130 10.50 -27.75 -32.60
CA ASP A 130 9.12 -28.12 -32.28
C ASP A 130 8.62 -27.26 -31.11
N HIS A 131 7.85 -26.24 -31.45
CA HIS A 131 7.31 -25.31 -30.44
C HIS A 131 6.50 -26.02 -29.37
N GLY A 132 5.76 -27.08 -29.69
CA GLY A 132 4.98 -27.82 -28.71
C GLY A 132 5.84 -28.51 -27.66
N GLN A 133 6.93 -29.16 -28.09
CA GLN A 133 7.86 -29.81 -27.18
C GLN A 133 8.67 -28.80 -26.33
N VAL A 134 9.06 -27.68 -26.94
CA VAL A 134 9.75 -26.60 -26.22
C VAL A 134 8.83 -25.98 -25.15
N GLU A 135 7.56 -25.72 -25.49
CA GLU A 135 6.60 -25.20 -24.51
C GLU A 135 6.36 -26.17 -23.35
N GLN A 136 6.28 -27.47 -23.64
CA GLN A 136 6.12 -28.49 -22.60
C GLN A 136 7.35 -28.57 -21.69
N LEU A 137 8.57 -28.46 -22.23
CA LEU A 137 9.79 -28.37 -21.43
C LEU A 137 9.79 -27.15 -20.52
N VAL A 138 9.45 -25.99 -21.08
CA VAL A 138 9.45 -24.70 -20.37
C VAL A 138 8.40 -24.68 -19.27
N GLU A 139 7.23 -25.30 -19.48
CA GLU A 139 6.24 -25.44 -18.41
C GLU A 139 6.69 -26.40 -17.29
N THR A 140 7.35 -27.51 -17.64
CA THR A 140 7.96 -28.38 -16.65
C THR A 140 9.03 -27.66 -15.82
N LEU A 141 9.85 -26.86 -16.48
CA LEU A 141 10.85 -25.99 -15.82
C LEU A 141 10.18 -24.97 -14.91
N ARG A 142 9.11 -24.33 -15.36
CA ARG A 142 8.32 -23.37 -14.58
C ARG A 142 7.85 -23.97 -13.25
N MET A 143 7.26 -25.15 -13.28
CA MET A 143 6.80 -25.84 -12.08
C MET A 143 7.96 -26.13 -11.12
N THR A 144 9.09 -26.59 -11.63
CA THR A 144 10.30 -26.84 -10.82
C THR A 144 10.84 -25.54 -10.19
N LEU A 145 10.86 -24.44 -10.93
CA LEU A 145 11.33 -23.14 -10.43
C LEU A 145 10.39 -22.55 -9.38
N LEU A 146 9.07 -22.71 -9.55
CA LEU A 146 8.08 -22.33 -8.54
C LEU A 146 8.32 -23.07 -7.23
N GLU A 147 8.48 -24.40 -7.30
CA GLU A 147 8.75 -25.21 -6.12
C GLU A 147 10.06 -24.79 -5.42
N LYS A 148 11.12 -24.59 -6.18
CA LYS A 148 12.41 -24.12 -5.64
C LYS A 148 12.32 -22.72 -5.03
N ASN A 149 11.50 -21.83 -5.58
CA ASN A 149 11.33 -20.47 -5.08
C ASN A 149 10.65 -20.41 -3.69
N VAL A 150 9.89 -21.44 -3.31
CA VAL A 150 9.23 -21.48 -1.98
C VAL A 150 10.23 -21.37 -0.82
N THR A 151 11.41 -21.96 -0.98
CA THR A 151 12.43 -22.00 0.09
C THR A 151 13.52 -20.95 -0.08
N ARG A 152 13.43 -20.11 -1.11
CA ARG A 152 14.44 -19.10 -1.43
C ARG A 152 14.13 -17.76 -0.78
N ILE A 153 15.15 -16.95 -0.63
CA ILE A 153 15.02 -15.59 -0.12
C ILE A 153 14.41 -14.72 -1.23
N PRO A 154 13.22 -14.13 -1.01
CA PRO A 154 12.62 -13.25 -2.01
C PRO A 154 13.42 -11.95 -2.15
N THR A 155 13.52 -11.46 -3.37
CA THR A 155 14.03 -10.12 -3.64
C THR A 155 13.03 -9.08 -3.14
N LYS A 156 13.50 -8.07 -2.44
CA LYS A 156 12.70 -6.98 -1.95
C LYS A 156 13.09 -5.67 -2.63
N ASN A 157 12.09 -4.90 -3.00
CA ASN A 157 12.28 -3.55 -3.50
C ASN A 157 12.69 -2.59 -2.39
N ALA A 158 13.40 -1.54 -2.74
CA ALA A 158 13.53 -0.40 -1.85
C ALA A 158 12.15 0.16 -1.52
N ARG A 159 11.98 0.62 -0.28
CA ARG A 159 10.70 1.14 0.23
C ARG A 159 10.94 2.26 1.23
N ILE A 160 9.91 3.02 1.49
CA ILE A 160 9.97 4.10 2.47
C ILE A 160 9.36 3.58 3.77
N GLU A 161 10.07 3.78 4.88
CA GLU A 161 9.60 3.44 6.23
C GLU A 161 9.81 4.61 7.18
N TRP A 162 8.91 4.72 8.17
CA TRP A 162 9.07 5.64 9.28
C TRP A 162 10.10 5.09 10.26
N GLN A 163 11.19 5.81 10.48
CA GLN A 163 12.28 5.41 11.38
C GLN A 163 12.88 6.61 12.08
N ASN A 164 12.91 6.59 13.43
CA ASN A 164 13.56 7.60 14.25
C ASN A 164 13.14 9.04 13.92
N GLY A 165 11.85 9.29 13.77
CA GLY A 165 11.29 10.63 13.56
C GLY A 165 11.35 11.15 12.11
N ALA A 166 11.66 10.31 11.14
CA ALA A 166 11.65 10.64 9.72
C ALA A 166 11.32 9.45 8.84
N PHE A 167 10.78 9.73 7.65
CA PHE A 167 10.68 8.73 6.60
C PHE A 167 12.03 8.50 5.96
N LYS A 168 12.50 7.25 5.96
CA LYS A 168 13.79 6.84 5.36
C LYS A 168 13.59 5.81 4.28
N ILE A 169 14.42 5.85 3.26
CA ILE A 169 14.49 4.81 2.26
C ILE A 169 15.22 3.61 2.86
N VAL A 170 14.53 2.50 3.00
CA VAL A 170 15.13 1.19 3.26
C VAL A 170 15.61 0.64 1.93
N PRO A 171 16.89 0.34 1.78
CA PRO A 171 17.44 -0.18 0.53
C PRO A 171 16.76 -1.49 0.09
N GLU A 172 16.84 -1.73 -1.20
CA GLU A 172 16.49 -3.02 -1.77
C GLU A 172 17.39 -4.15 -1.25
N GLU A 173 16.83 -5.34 -1.19
CA GLU A 173 17.55 -6.55 -0.81
C GLU A 173 17.50 -7.54 -1.98
N GLN A 174 18.67 -7.86 -2.55
CA GLN A 174 18.75 -8.89 -3.58
C GLN A 174 18.53 -10.26 -2.95
N GLY A 175 17.46 -10.92 -3.37
CA GLY A 175 17.17 -12.28 -2.98
C GLY A 175 17.81 -13.32 -3.90
N THR A 176 17.39 -14.57 -3.73
CA THR A 176 17.85 -15.72 -4.52
C THR A 176 16.71 -16.42 -5.26
N THR A 177 15.50 -15.84 -5.26
CA THR A 177 14.39 -16.35 -6.08
C THR A 177 14.73 -16.20 -7.55
N PHE A 178 14.44 -17.24 -8.34
CA PHE A 178 14.57 -17.17 -9.79
C PHE A 178 13.49 -16.30 -10.39
N ASP A 179 13.86 -15.48 -11.38
CA ASP A 179 12.94 -14.90 -12.34
C ASP A 179 12.54 -15.99 -13.32
N ILE A 180 11.36 -16.55 -13.13
CA ILE A 180 10.90 -17.73 -13.86
C ILE A 180 10.81 -17.45 -15.36
N GLU A 181 10.26 -16.30 -15.75
CA GLU A 181 10.11 -15.89 -17.13
C GLU A 181 11.48 -15.68 -17.78
N ALA A 182 12.40 -15.02 -17.11
CA ALA A 182 13.75 -14.81 -17.62
C ALA A 182 14.51 -16.13 -17.83
N VAL A 183 14.38 -17.11 -16.91
CA VAL A 183 14.98 -18.45 -17.08
C VAL A 183 14.34 -19.19 -18.24
N GLN A 184 13.01 -19.17 -18.36
CA GLN A 184 12.29 -19.81 -19.48
C GLN A 184 12.72 -19.23 -20.83
N ASN A 185 12.78 -17.89 -20.93
CA ASN A 185 13.21 -17.20 -22.15
C ASN A 185 14.67 -17.52 -22.47
N ALA A 186 15.55 -17.59 -21.47
CA ALA A 186 16.94 -17.99 -21.67
C ALA A 186 17.08 -19.42 -22.20
N VAL A 187 16.23 -20.34 -21.72
CA VAL A 187 16.23 -21.74 -22.21
C VAL A 187 15.72 -21.81 -23.65
N LYS A 188 14.62 -21.10 -23.99
CA LYS A 188 14.13 -21.03 -25.38
C LYS A 188 15.20 -20.49 -26.30
N HIS A 189 15.76 -19.35 -25.99
CA HIS A 189 16.79 -18.69 -26.77
C HIS A 189 18.08 -19.51 -26.89
N GLY A 190 18.48 -20.16 -25.78
CA GLY A 190 19.65 -21.06 -25.78
C GLY A 190 19.47 -22.26 -26.69
N LEU A 191 18.28 -22.83 -26.79
CA LEU A 191 17.95 -23.88 -27.72
C LEU A 191 17.98 -23.38 -29.16
N GLU A 192 17.38 -22.21 -29.41
CA GLU A 192 17.32 -21.60 -30.77
C GLU A 192 18.70 -21.24 -31.29
N GLU A 193 19.56 -20.63 -30.48
CA GLU A 193 20.89 -20.21 -30.89
C GLU A 193 21.97 -21.27 -30.82
N GLY A 194 21.63 -22.47 -30.38
CA GLY A 194 22.61 -23.56 -30.32
C GLY A 194 23.61 -23.41 -29.14
N GLN A 195 23.25 -22.72 -28.06
CA GLN A 195 24.08 -22.67 -26.85
C GLN A 195 24.23 -24.06 -26.22
N SER A 196 25.29 -24.29 -25.48
CA SER A 196 25.53 -25.57 -24.80
C SER A 196 24.87 -25.69 -23.43
N SER A 197 24.56 -24.56 -22.78
CA SER A 197 23.92 -24.57 -21.47
C SER A 197 23.29 -23.24 -21.09
N VAL A 198 22.34 -23.31 -20.15
CA VAL A 198 21.79 -22.18 -19.41
C VAL A 198 21.94 -22.45 -17.90
N ASP A 199 22.49 -21.46 -17.19
CA ASP A 199 22.60 -21.47 -15.74
C ASP A 199 21.52 -20.52 -15.17
N ALA A 200 20.54 -21.04 -14.43
CA ALA A 200 19.43 -20.27 -13.90
C ALA A 200 19.85 -19.18 -12.90
N GLU A 201 21.00 -19.37 -12.21
CA GLU A 201 21.53 -18.39 -11.26
C GLU A 201 21.86 -17.02 -11.88
N LYS A 202 21.99 -16.95 -13.19
CA LYS A 202 22.17 -15.68 -13.90
C LYS A 202 20.88 -14.86 -13.99
N TYR A 203 19.75 -15.47 -13.65
CA TYR A 203 18.40 -14.94 -13.81
C TYR A 203 17.64 -14.94 -12.49
N TYR A 204 18.27 -14.46 -11.42
CA TYR A 204 17.55 -14.15 -10.19
C TYR A 204 16.66 -12.93 -10.40
N ALA A 205 15.48 -12.96 -9.76
CA ALA A 205 14.59 -11.81 -9.74
C ALA A 205 15.33 -10.59 -9.16
N ARG A 206 15.33 -9.51 -9.92
CA ARG A 206 16.00 -8.26 -9.52
C ARG A 206 15.01 -7.30 -8.89
N PRO A 207 15.45 -6.44 -7.96
CA PRO A 207 14.62 -5.36 -7.48
C PRO A 207 14.17 -4.46 -8.65
N ILE A 208 12.87 -4.18 -8.70
CA ILE A 208 12.29 -3.27 -9.68
C ILE A 208 12.53 -1.82 -9.25
N MET A 209 12.59 -1.58 -7.91
CA MET A 209 12.82 -0.28 -7.31
C MET A 209 14.04 -0.33 -6.42
N THR A 210 14.97 0.58 -6.62
CA THR A 210 16.22 0.69 -5.86
C THR A 210 16.24 1.94 -4.99
N LYS A 211 17.13 2.00 -4.00
CA LYS A 211 17.33 3.20 -3.14
C LYS A 211 17.65 4.46 -3.93
N ASP A 212 18.16 4.32 -5.15
CA ASP A 212 18.56 5.44 -6.00
C ASP A 212 17.46 5.90 -6.95
N ASP A 213 16.29 5.25 -6.90
CA ASP A 213 15.14 5.61 -7.70
C ASP A 213 14.69 7.06 -7.40
N GLY A 214 14.56 7.86 -8.47
CA GLY A 214 14.20 9.27 -8.35
C GLY A 214 12.78 9.51 -7.88
N THR A 215 11.86 8.58 -8.18
CA THR A 215 10.47 8.65 -7.75
C THR A 215 10.39 8.41 -6.25
N LEU A 216 11.10 7.38 -5.76
CA LEU A 216 11.15 7.04 -4.34
C LEU A 216 11.73 8.20 -3.50
N LYS A 217 12.78 8.86 -3.99
CA LYS A 217 13.39 10.04 -3.32
C LYS A 217 12.39 11.20 -3.23
N LYS A 218 11.66 11.49 -4.31
CA LYS A 218 10.61 12.52 -4.30
C LYS A 218 9.47 12.19 -3.34
N GLN A 219 9.07 10.94 -3.27
CA GLN A 219 8.05 10.48 -2.32
C GLN A 219 8.52 10.64 -0.88
N GLN A 220 9.75 10.26 -0.57
CA GLN A 220 10.36 10.46 0.74
C GLN A 220 10.40 11.94 1.15
N GLU A 221 10.80 12.83 0.24
CA GLU A 221 10.81 14.26 0.50
C GLU A 221 9.43 14.81 0.81
N LYS A 222 8.41 14.41 0.03
CA LYS A 222 7.02 14.79 0.28
C LYS A 222 6.55 14.31 1.65
N LEU A 223 6.75 13.03 1.98
CA LEU A 223 6.37 12.48 3.28
C LEU A 223 7.05 13.20 4.45
N ASN A 224 8.34 13.53 4.29
CA ASN A 224 9.10 14.27 5.32
C ASN A 224 8.64 15.72 5.53
N GLN A 225 7.85 16.30 4.63
CA GLN A 225 7.24 17.62 4.87
C GLN A 225 6.17 17.53 6.00
N PHE A 226 5.49 16.40 6.12
CA PHE A 226 4.47 16.17 7.16
C PHE A 226 5.05 15.91 8.55
N THR A 227 6.31 15.47 8.66
CA THR A 227 6.92 15.12 9.97
C THR A 227 7.13 16.32 10.89
N LYS A 228 7.06 17.54 10.36
CA LYS A 228 7.20 18.79 11.12
C LYS A 228 5.88 19.40 11.54
N MET A 229 4.77 18.80 11.12
CA MET A 229 3.43 19.31 11.39
C MET A 229 3.08 19.12 12.86
N LYS A 230 2.53 20.17 13.47
CA LYS A 230 1.94 20.11 14.82
C LYS A 230 0.43 20.02 14.67
N ALA A 231 -0.14 18.98 15.22
CA ALA A 231 -1.57 18.72 15.15
C ALA A 231 -2.12 18.47 16.57
N SER A 232 -3.25 19.07 16.89
CA SER A 232 -3.92 18.88 18.16
C SER A 232 -5.43 18.95 18.03
N TYR A 233 -6.10 18.32 19.01
CA TYR A 233 -7.53 18.50 19.27
C TYR A 233 -7.74 19.34 20.52
N ARG A 234 -8.82 20.13 20.51
CA ARG A 234 -9.37 20.75 21.71
C ARG A 234 -10.65 20.05 22.12
N ILE A 235 -10.63 19.43 23.30
CA ILE A 235 -11.79 18.77 23.88
C ILE A 235 -11.89 19.20 25.35
N ASN A 236 -13.03 19.73 25.77
CA ASN A 236 -13.26 20.20 27.14
C ASN A 236 -12.16 21.16 27.62
N GLY A 237 -11.73 22.07 26.76
CA GLY A 237 -10.68 23.06 27.05
C GLY A 237 -9.26 22.50 27.13
N LYS A 238 -9.07 21.19 27.01
CA LYS A 238 -7.75 20.53 27.00
C LYS A 238 -7.25 20.34 25.59
N ALA A 239 -5.96 20.58 25.37
CA ALA A 239 -5.28 20.26 24.12
C ALA A 239 -4.76 18.82 24.14
N ILE A 240 -5.14 18.04 23.16
CA ILE A 240 -4.72 16.65 22.95
C ILE A 240 -3.83 16.65 21.71
N ALA A 241 -2.53 16.54 21.88
CA ALA A 241 -1.57 16.53 20.78
C ALA A 241 -1.58 15.17 20.06
N LEU A 242 -1.57 15.21 18.73
CA LEU A 242 -1.27 14.03 17.93
C LEU A 242 0.24 13.90 17.79
N SER A 243 0.78 12.74 18.11
CA SER A 243 2.22 12.50 17.97
C SER A 243 2.62 12.42 16.49
N ASN A 244 3.85 12.83 16.18
CA ASN A 244 4.37 12.68 14.83
C ASN A 244 4.47 11.21 14.39
N GLU A 245 4.69 10.31 15.33
CA GLU A 245 4.72 8.86 15.09
C GLU A 245 3.34 8.36 14.63
N GLU A 246 2.30 8.78 15.34
CA GLU A 246 0.92 8.42 14.99
C GLU A 246 0.51 8.98 13.63
N LEU A 247 0.70 10.28 13.41
CA LEU A 247 0.43 10.95 12.13
C LEU A 247 1.19 10.28 10.97
N SER A 248 2.47 10.01 11.16
CA SER A 248 3.32 9.39 10.14
C SER A 248 2.89 7.96 9.81
N SER A 249 2.37 7.23 10.82
CA SER A 249 1.87 5.88 10.61
C SER A 249 0.64 5.82 9.68
N TRP A 250 -0.10 6.94 9.56
CA TRP A 250 -1.28 7.05 8.69
C TRP A 250 -0.95 7.43 7.26
N LEU A 251 0.28 7.91 7.01
CA LEU A 251 0.69 8.38 5.70
C LEU A 251 1.21 7.23 4.83
N THR A 252 0.79 7.22 3.58
CA THR A 252 1.27 6.34 2.54
C THR A 252 1.36 7.11 1.22
N THR A 253 1.85 6.46 0.16
CA THR A 253 1.86 7.03 -1.19
C THR A 253 1.20 6.07 -2.16
N ASN A 254 0.46 6.60 -3.14
CA ASN A 254 -0.02 5.81 -4.26
C ASN A 254 1.10 5.56 -5.29
N GLU A 255 0.78 4.83 -6.36
CA GLU A 255 1.72 4.52 -7.46
C GLU A 255 2.27 5.78 -8.15
N ASN A 256 1.50 6.87 -8.16
CA ASN A 256 1.92 8.16 -8.72
C ASN A 256 2.79 8.99 -7.74
N GLY A 257 3.04 8.50 -6.53
CA GLY A 257 3.79 9.20 -5.49
C GLY A 257 3.04 10.32 -4.80
N GLU A 258 1.71 10.32 -4.88
CA GLU A 258 0.88 11.25 -4.13
C GLU A 258 0.66 10.72 -2.72
N VAL A 259 0.74 11.61 -1.73
CA VAL A 259 0.50 11.25 -0.33
C VAL A 259 -0.97 10.92 -0.14
N GLN A 260 -1.22 9.79 0.44
CA GLN A 260 -2.54 9.28 0.83
C GLN A 260 -2.59 9.02 2.32
N ILE A 261 -3.81 8.88 2.84
CA ILE A 261 -4.06 8.58 4.24
C ILE A 261 -4.74 7.22 4.37
N ASP A 262 -4.22 6.42 5.28
CA ASP A 262 -4.84 5.17 5.71
C ASP A 262 -6.10 5.49 6.54
N GLN A 263 -7.25 5.45 5.88
CA GLN A 263 -8.54 5.78 6.47
C GLN A 263 -8.90 4.86 7.65
N GLU A 264 -8.47 3.61 7.63
CA GLU A 264 -8.76 2.68 8.73
C GLU A 264 -8.03 3.08 10.01
N LYS A 265 -6.78 3.53 9.90
CA LYS A 265 -6.01 3.99 11.06
C LYS A 265 -6.59 5.26 11.63
N VAL A 266 -6.96 6.21 10.77
CA VAL A 266 -7.63 7.45 11.21
C VAL A 266 -8.97 7.13 11.87
N THR A 267 -9.75 6.22 11.32
CA THR A 267 -11.03 5.78 11.91
C THR A 267 -10.80 5.17 13.30
N ARG A 268 -9.81 4.30 13.46
CA ARG A 268 -9.47 3.72 14.78
C ARG A 268 -9.09 4.80 15.80
N PHE A 269 -8.30 5.80 15.38
CA PHE A 269 -7.94 6.91 16.25
C PHE A 269 -9.17 7.72 16.67
N VAL A 270 -10.02 8.14 15.72
CA VAL A 270 -11.22 8.94 16.00
C VAL A 270 -12.22 8.15 16.87
N THR A 271 -12.35 6.84 16.62
CA THR A 271 -13.18 5.96 17.47
C THR A 271 -12.67 5.91 18.90
N LYS A 272 -11.35 5.76 19.08
CA LYS A 272 -10.74 5.80 20.40
C LYS A 272 -10.92 7.16 21.07
N LEU A 273 -10.72 8.25 20.32
CA LEU A 273 -10.94 9.61 20.82
C LEU A 273 -12.39 9.80 21.26
N ASN A 274 -13.35 9.28 20.50
CA ASN A 274 -14.76 9.29 20.90
C ASN A 274 -14.98 8.49 22.19
N ALA A 275 -14.48 7.27 22.29
CA ALA A 275 -14.65 6.44 23.47
C ALA A 275 -14.06 7.10 24.73
N ASP A 276 -12.93 7.78 24.60
CA ASP A 276 -12.24 8.41 25.72
C ASP A 276 -12.93 9.71 26.21
N TYR A 277 -13.65 10.43 25.32
CA TYR A 277 -14.10 11.80 25.60
C TYR A 277 -15.59 12.08 25.40
N ASN A 278 -16.36 11.24 24.73
CA ASN A 278 -17.79 11.49 24.52
C ASN A 278 -18.52 11.59 25.89
N THR A 279 -19.50 12.49 25.95
CA THR A 279 -20.28 12.70 27.21
C THR A 279 -21.63 11.99 27.17
N GLN A 280 -21.94 11.24 26.14
CA GLN A 280 -23.12 10.36 26.06
C GLN A 280 -22.87 9.02 26.79
N GLU A 281 -21.61 8.63 26.98
CA GLU A 281 -21.24 7.35 27.58
C GLU A 281 -20.28 7.53 28.77
N ASN A 282 -19.64 8.71 28.90
CA ASN A 282 -18.69 8.99 29.96
C ASN A 282 -19.24 10.03 30.96
N PRO A 283 -18.96 9.88 32.22
CA PRO A 283 -19.26 10.91 33.21
C PRO A 283 -18.56 12.23 32.90
N THR A 284 -19.24 13.35 33.22
CA THR A 284 -18.70 14.69 33.01
C THR A 284 -18.07 15.22 34.30
N PRO A 285 -16.77 15.60 34.29
CA PRO A 285 -16.16 16.33 35.38
C PRO A 285 -16.82 17.71 35.52
N PHE A 286 -17.20 18.08 36.77
CA PHE A 286 -17.85 19.32 37.06
C PHE A 286 -17.31 19.94 38.33
N THR A 287 -17.02 21.22 38.32
CA THR A 287 -16.63 21.96 39.52
C THR A 287 -17.86 22.55 40.20
N SER A 288 -18.32 21.89 41.23
CA SER A 288 -19.49 22.29 42.00
C SER A 288 -19.22 23.49 42.87
N THR A 289 -20.25 24.31 43.09
CA THR A 289 -20.21 25.51 43.92
C THR A 289 -19.79 25.21 45.39
N LYS A 290 -20.28 24.11 45.94
CA LYS A 290 -20.02 23.76 47.36
C LYS A 290 -19.11 22.54 47.56
N ARG A 291 -19.04 21.64 46.58
CA ARG A 291 -18.40 20.33 46.78
C ARG A 291 -17.05 20.18 46.06
N GLY A 292 -16.61 21.24 45.34
CA GLY A 292 -15.39 21.14 44.51
C GLY A 292 -15.60 20.22 43.29
N GLU A 293 -14.57 19.48 42.88
CA GLU A 293 -14.64 18.58 41.72
C GLU A 293 -15.54 17.38 41.99
N VAL A 294 -16.56 17.21 41.19
CA VAL A 294 -17.47 16.06 41.20
C VAL A 294 -17.52 15.40 39.80
N SER A 295 -17.84 14.12 39.77
CA SER A 295 -18.06 13.37 38.53
C SER A 295 -19.55 13.17 38.38
N VAL A 296 -20.15 13.84 37.39
CA VAL A 296 -21.58 13.78 37.13
C VAL A 296 -21.87 12.70 36.08
N PRO A 297 -22.77 11.75 36.37
CA PRO A 297 -23.16 10.73 35.41
C PRO A 297 -23.71 11.33 34.13
N MET A 298 -23.75 10.50 33.08
CA MET A 298 -24.40 10.89 31.84
C MET A 298 -25.89 11.18 32.02
N GLY A 299 -26.41 12.15 31.29
CA GLY A 299 -27.83 12.48 31.22
C GLY A 299 -28.25 12.56 29.75
N ILE A 300 -29.24 13.39 29.46
CA ILE A 300 -29.69 13.62 28.08
C ILE A 300 -28.87 14.72 27.36
N TYR A 301 -28.11 15.53 28.08
CA TYR A 301 -27.26 16.57 27.52
C TYR A 301 -25.85 16.04 27.32
N GLY A 302 -25.61 15.50 26.14
CA GLY A 302 -24.33 14.89 25.81
C GLY A 302 -24.00 15.01 24.33
N TRP A 303 -22.76 14.76 24.02
CA TRP A 303 -22.25 14.71 22.64
C TRP A 303 -21.41 13.45 22.41
N SER A 304 -21.36 13.01 21.17
CA SER A 304 -20.39 12.05 20.68
C SER A 304 -19.78 12.55 19.37
N ILE A 305 -18.60 12.06 19.01
CA ILE A 305 -17.96 12.44 17.74
C ILE A 305 -18.74 11.82 16.57
N ASP A 306 -19.08 12.62 15.58
CA ASP A 306 -19.52 12.11 14.27
C ASP A 306 -18.30 11.50 13.56
N ILE A 307 -18.07 10.19 13.80
CA ILE A 307 -16.85 9.50 13.34
C ILE A 307 -16.66 9.63 11.83
N PRO A 308 -17.64 9.37 10.96
CA PRO A 308 -17.47 9.52 9.52
C PRO A 308 -17.08 10.93 9.10
N ALA A 309 -17.80 11.93 9.60
CA ALA A 309 -17.54 13.33 9.26
C ALA A 309 -16.18 13.79 9.79
N GLU A 310 -15.80 13.37 11.00
CA GLU A 310 -14.52 13.74 11.60
C GLU A 310 -13.33 13.06 10.90
N VAL A 311 -13.44 11.79 10.51
CA VAL A 311 -12.41 11.08 9.75
C VAL A 311 -12.14 11.78 8.42
N GLN A 312 -13.18 12.19 7.72
CA GLN A 312 -13.04 12.93 6.47
C GLN A 312 -12.37 14.29 6.69
N ALA A 313 -12.82 15.03 7.69
CA ALA A 313 -12.30 16.36 7.99
C ALA A 313 -10.85 16.30 8.48
N LEU A 314 -10.51 15.38 9.39
CA LEU A 314 -9.13 15.18 9.88
C LEU A 314 -8.19 14.79 8.76
N SER A 315 -8.59 13.85 7.91
CA SER A 315 -7.81 13.44 6.74
C SER A 315 -7.54 14.62 5.81
N GLY A 316 -8.55 15.46 5.56
CA GLY A 316 -8.39 16.66 4.75
C GLY A 316 -7.44 17.71 5.37
N GLU A 317 -7.46 17.88 6.70
CA GLU A 317 -6.51 18.77 7.38
C GLU A 317 -5.08 18.26 7.31
N ILE A 318 -4.86 16.96 7.54
CA ILE A 318 -3.53 16.35 7.45
C ILE A 318 -2.95 16.54 6.06
N LEU A 319 -3.73 16.27 5.00
CA LEU A 319 -3.26 16.40 3.61
C LEU A 319 -2.85 17.82 3.21
N LYS A 320 -3.29 18.86 3.94
CA LYS A 320 -2.80 20.24 3.73
C LYS A 320 -1.34 20.41 4.15
N GLY A 321 -0.79 19.52 4.98
CA GLY A 321 0.61 19.56 5.45
C GLY A 321 0.93 20.77 6.33
N LYS A 322 -0.06 21.36 7.00
CA LYS A 322 0.07 22.55 7.84
C LYS A 322 -0.30 22.23 9.29
N ASN A 323 0.25 23.01 10.22
CA ASN A 323 -0.15 22.91 11.62
C ASN A 323 -1.64 23.19 11.76
N PHE A 324 -2.31 22.44 12.63
CA PHE A 324 -3.70 22.67 12.95
C PHE A 324 -4.00 22.39 14.43
N ASP A 325 -5.02 23.10 14.93
CA ASP A 325 -5.63 22.86 16.21
C ASP A 325 -7.14 22.88 15.97
N ARG A 326 -7.80 21.74 16.20
CA ARG A 326 -9.20 21.57 15.81
C ARG A 326 -10.06 21.04 16.94
N THR A 327 -11.33 21.30 16.85
CA THR A 327 -12.38 20.68 17.68
C THR A 327 -13.04 19.59 16.82
N PRO A 328 -13.34 18.41 17.37
CA PRO A 328 -14.01 17.36 16.61
C PRO A 328 -15.42 17.78 16.19
N ILE A 329 -15.87 17.25 15.07
CA ILE A 329 -17.27 17.34 14.64
C ILE A 329 -18.08 16.41 15.53
N VAL A 330 -19.13 16.93 16.14
CA VAL A 330 -19.92 16.16 17.10
C VAL A 330 -21.40 16.15 16.73
N THR A 331 -22.09 15.14 17.28
CA THR A 331 -23.55 14.97 17.25
C THR A 331 -24.05 14.86 18.69
N GLY A 332 -25.32 15.16 18.94
CA GLY A 332 -25.95 15.10 20.26
C GLY A 332 -26.65 16.41 20.63
N ASP A 333 -27.18 16.44 21.86
CA ASP A 333 -27.95 17.58 22.35
C ASP A 333 -27.06 18.70 22.93
N ALA A 334 -25.78 18.41 23.23
CA ALA A 334 -24.81 19.43 23.66
C ALA A 334 -24.25 20.18 22.44
N PRO A 335 -24.39 21.50 22.35
CA PRO A 335 -24.09 22.25 21.14
C PRO A 335 -22.59 22.42 20.84
N THR A 336 -21.72 22.23 21.79
CA THR A 336 -20.28 22.39 21.62
C THR A 336 -19.44 21.50 22.53
N VAL A 337 -18.31 21.00 21.96
CA VAL A 337 -17.26 20.26 22.69
C VAL A 337 -16.37 21.19 23.51
N GLN A 338 -16.35 22.49 23.18
CA GLN A 338 -15.36 23.43 23.74
C GLN A 338 -15.67 23.87 25.18
N ALA A 339 -16.94 23.94 25.51
CA ALA A 339 -17.36 24.54 26.77
C ALA A 339 -17.85 23.52 27.80
N GLY A 340 -17.93 22.23 27.48
CA GLY A 340 -18.59 21.26 28.36
C GLY A 340 -20.02 21.76 28.69
N ILE A 341 -20.31 21.94 29.98
CA ILE A 341 -21.57 22.49 30.43
C ILE A 341 -21.67 24.01 30.14
N GLY A 342 -20.54 24.68 29.91
CA GLY A 342 -20.48 26.13 29.67
C GLY A 342 -20.57 26.95 30.96
N ASN A 343 -20.84 28.27 30.80
CA ASN A 343 -20.93 29.22 31.88
C ASN A 343 -22.39 29.63 32.24
N THR A 344 -23.37 29.04 31.53
CA THR A 344 -24.80 29.24 31.76
C THR A 344 -25.44 27.90 31.99
N TYR A 345 -25.80 27.58 33.23
CA TYR A 345 -26.35 26.30 33.62
C TYR A 345 -27.10 26.38 34.95
N VAL A 346 -27.92 25.38 35.23
CA VAL A 346 -28.50 25.11 36.53
C VAL A 346 -27.66 24.04 37.23
N GLU A 347 -27.22 24.29 38.43
CA GLU A 347 -26.57 23.33 39.32
C GLU A 347 -27.56 22.85 40.38
N VAL A 348 -27.73 21.54 40.52
CA VAL A 348 -28.60 20.91 41.52
C VAL A 348 -27.77 19.96 42.38
N ASP A 349 -27.45 20.38 43.56
CA ASP A 349 -26.72 19.59 44.55
C ASP A 349 -27.73 18.82 45.43
N LEU A 350 -27.89 17.53 45.13
CA LEU A 350 -28.80 16.64 45.83
C LEU A 350 -28.37 16.39 47.29
N GLN A 351 -27.07 16.42 47.56
CA GLN A 351 -26.54 16.24 48.92
C GLN A 351 -26.85 17.43 49.82
N ASN A 352 -26.70 18.63 49.28
CA ASN A 352 -26.96 19.87 50.02
C ASN A 352 -28.41 20.37 49.88
N GLN A 353 -29.21 19.69 49.03
CA GLN A 353 -30.58 20.07 48.68
C GLN A 353 -30.68 21.56 48.31
N TYR A 354 -29.81 21.94 47.35
CA TYR A 354 -29.65 23.33 46.95
C TYR A 354 -29.51 23.45 45.44
N MET A 355 -29.99 24.56 44.87
CA MET A 355 -29.93 24.82 43.44
C MET A 355 -29.39 26.25 43.20
N TRP A 356 -28.50 26.35 42.21
CA TRP A 356 -27.99 27.60 41.65
C TRP A 356 -28.33 27.68 40.16
N TYR A 357 -28.66 28.87 39.69
CA TYR A 357 -28.70 29.21 38.29
C TYR A 357 -27.60 30.21 37.99
N TYR A 358 -26.69 29.77 37.09
CA TYR A 358 -25.61 30.60 36.54
C TYR A 358 -25.96 31.08 35.16
N LYS A 359 -25.74 32.37 34.87
CA LYS A 359 -25.75 32.95 33.52
C LYS A 359 -24.44 33.70 33.31
N GLU A 360 -23.69 33.32 32.24
CA GLU A 360 -22.38 33.89 31.95
C GLU A 360 -21.39 33.87 33.11
N GLY A 361 -21.40 32.79 33.88
CA GLY A 361 -20.54 32.58 35.04
C GLY A 361 -20.93 33.34 36.33
N LYS A 362 -22.08 34.03 36.32
CA LYS A 362 -22.58 34.76 37.50
C LYS A 362 -23.85 34.10 38.02
N VAL A 363 -23.92 33.95 39.36
CA VAL A 363 -25.12 33.47 40.00
C VAL A 363 -26.23 34.49 39.81
N GLN A 364 -27.33 34.03 39.21
CA GLN A 364 -28.56 34.84 39.02
C GLN A 364 -29.61 34.51 40.05
N LEU A 365 -29.64 33.25 40.50
CA LEU A 365 -30.57 32.78 41.50
C LEU A 365 -29.95 31.64 42.27
N GLU A 366 -30.25 31.57 43.57
CA GLU A 366 -29.95 30.41 44.39
C GLU A 366 -31.10 30.15 45.38
N THR A 367 -31.29 28.87 45.71
CA THR A 367 -32.39 28.48 46.59
C THR A 367 -32.23 27.08 47.15
N ASP A 368 -32.74 26.88 48.38
CA ASP A 368 -33.02 25.52 48.88
C ASP A 368 -34.09 24.86 48.02
N ILE A 369 -34.00 23.53 47.89
CA ILE A 369 -34.93 22.69 47.10
C ILE A 369 -35.38 21.49 47.96
N VAL A 370 -36.34 20.72 47.45
CA VAL A 370 -36.61 19.36 47.88
C VAL A 370 -36.63 18.43 46.67
N SER A 371 -35.65 17.57 46.63
CA SER A 371 -35.53 16.56 45.53
C SER A 371 -36.41 15.33 45.78
N GLY A 372 -36.26 14.31 44.94
CA GLY A 372 -36.91 13.01 45.08
C GLY A 372 -36.57 12.31 46.39
N LYS A 373 -37.57 11.66 47.00
CA LYS A 373 -37.37 10.83 48.20
C LYS A 373 -36.52 9.58 47.91
N PRO A 374 -35.98 8.88 48.91
CA PRO A 374 -35.11 7.71 48.70
C PRO A 374 -35.66 6.60 47.81
N SER A 375 -37.00 6.43 47.81
CA SER A 375 -37.66 5.42 46.97
C SER A 375 -37.92 5.86 45.51
N THR A 376 -37.89 7.17 45.28
CA THR A 376 -38.04 7.78 43.96
C THR A 376 -37.04 8.94 43.80
N PRO A 377 -35.73 8.65 43.84
CA PRO A 377 -34.71 9.69 43.87
C PRO A 377 -34.71 10.49 42.56
N THR A 378 -34.30 11.75 42.65
CA THR A 378 -33.97 12.54 41.46
C THR A 378 -32.77 11.92 40.79
N PRO A 379 -32.84 11.49 39.51
CA PRO A 379 -31.71 10.89 38.81
C PRO A 379 -30.57 11.90 38.62
N PRO A 380 -29.35 11.59 39.08
CA PRO A 380 -28.20 12.44 38.78
C PRO A 380 -27.86 12.34 37.28
N GLY A 381 -27.31 13.42 36.71
CA GLY A 381 -26.91 13.47 35.31
C GLY A 381 -26.77 14.89 34.79
N VAL A 382 -26.12 15.01 33.65
CA VAL A 382 -26.09 16.27 32.89
C VAL A 382 -27.29 16.29 31.96
N ASN A 383 -28.29 17.08 32.29
CA ASN A 383 -29.55 17.21 31.58
C ASN A 383 -29.70 18.63 31.00
N TYR A 384 -30.86 18.98 30.44
CA TYR A 384 -31.18 20.34 30.02
C TYR A 384 -32.66 20.62 30.09
N VAL A 385 -33.04 21.88 30.18
CA VAL A 385 -34.45 22.31 30.14
C VAL A 385 -35.01 21.99 28.74
N THR A 386 -35.83 20.96 28.64
CA THR A 386 -36.35 20.48 27.35
C THR A 386 -37.51 21.35 26.83
N SER A 387 -38.30 21.91 27.73
CA SER A 387 -39.40 22.83 27.40
C SER A 387 -39.81 23.64 28.64
N LYS A 388 -40.71 24.60 28.46
CA LYS A 388 -41.27 25.43 29.52
C LYS A 388 -42.78 25.53 29.31
N SER A 389 -43.56 25.35 30.38
CA SER A 389 -45.00 25.51 30.35
C SER A 389 -45.53 26.02 31.69
N THR A 390 -46.71 26.63 31.67
CA THR A 390 -47.43 27.10 32.85
C THR A 390 -48.70 26.32 33.08
N ASP A 391 -49.23 26.38 34.32
CA ASP A 391 -50.55 25.87 34.70
C ASP A 391 -50.75 24.39 34.32
N GLN A 392 -49.74 23.58 34.67
CA GLN A 392 -49.77 22.15 34.44
C GLN A 392 -50.31 21.37 35.62
N VAL A 393 -50.80 20.16 35.37
CA VAL A 393 -51.16 19.21 36.42
C VAL A 393 -50.27 17.98 36.27
N LEU A 394 -49.31 17.84 37.17
CA LEU A 394 -48.40 16.69 37.20
C LEU A 394 -49.15 15.46 37.74
N ARG A 395 -49.13 14.38 37.02
CA ARG A 395 -49.88 13.15 37.32
C ARG A 395 -48.95 11.95 37.41
N GLY A 396 -49.21 11.05 38.34
CA GLY A 396 -48.45 9.84 38.53
C GLY A 396 -49.10 8.92 39.55
N LEU A 397 -48.27 7.98 40.05
CA LEU A 397 -48.65 7.03 41.10
C LEU A 397 -47.83 7.26 42.35
N ASN A 398 -48.47 7.20 43.51
CA ASN A 398 -47.81 7.08 44.80
C ASN A 398 -47.28 5.65 44.99
N GLU A 399 -46.49 5.41 46.01
CA GLU A 399 -45.94 4.08 46.33
C GLU A 399 -47.04 3.05 46.70
N ASP A 400 -48.14 3.50 47.25
CA ASP A 400 -49.27 2.68 47.58
C ASP A 400 -50.18 2.39 46.37
N GLY A 401 -49.77 2.84 45.15
CA GLY A 401 -50.54 2.69 43.92
C GLY A 401 -51.66 3.71 43.75
N SER A 402 -51.90 4.59 44.70
CA SER A 402 -52.85 5.69 44.53
C SER A 402 -52.37 6.72 43.54
N LYS A 403 -53.31 7.36 42.83
CA LYS A 403 -53.01 8.40 41.83
C LYS A 403 -52.85 9.75 42.50
N TYR A 404 -51.83 10.52 42.10
CA TYR A 404 -51.72 11.92 42.45
C TYR A 404 -51.97 12.83 41.21
N ALA A 405 -52.44 14.04 41.48
CA ALA A 405 -52.65 15.10 40.51
C ALA A 405 -52.26 16.42 41.17
N SER A 406 -51.05 16.90 40.95
CA SER A 406 -50.49 18.10 41.62
C SER A 406 -50.47 19.26 40.63
N PRO A 407 -51.27 20.31 40.82
CA PRO A 407 -51.19 21.50 40.00
C PRO A 407 -49.89 22.23 40.28
N VAL A 408 -49.22 22.70 39.23
CA VAL A 408 -48.01 23.54 39.31
C VAL A 408 -48.18 24.73 38.37
N ARG A 409 -47.74 25.90 38.83
CA ARG A 409 -47.80 27.10 38.01
C ARG A 409 -46.72 27.12 36.91
N TYR A 410 -45.54 26.60 37.23
CA TYR A 410 -44.40 26.53 36.33
C TYR A 410 -43.89 25.10 36.22
N TRP A 411 -43.68 24.64 35.01
CA TRP A 411 -43.14 23.34 34.72
C TRP A 411 -42.00 23.40 33.68
N MET A 412 -40.83 22.92 34.06
CA MET A 412 -39.62 22.86 33.24
C MET A 412 -39.04 21.44 33.29
N PRO A 413 -39.46 20.51 32.40
CA PRO A 413 -38.87 19.18 32.33
C PRO A 413 -37.42 19.25 31.89
N ILE A 414 -36.59 18.36 32.53
CA ILE A 414 -35.15 18.34 32.31
C ILE A 414 -34.64 17.03 31.72
N ASP A 415 -35.49 16.01 31.74
CA ASP A 415 -35.16 14.70 31.18
C ASP A 415 -36.34 14.13 30.37
N ARG A 416 -36.21 12.85 29.96
CA ARG A 416 -37.25 12.13 29.19
C ARG A 416 -38.14 11.25 30.09
N THR A 417 -37.88 11.17 31.39
CA THR A 417 -38.64 10.33 32.33
C THR A 417 -39.76 11.08 33.02
N GLY A 418 -39.82 12.40 32.87
CA GLY A 418 -40.81 13.26 33.48
C GLY A 418 -40.32 13.95 34.75
N VAL A 419 -39.01 13.98 34.93
CA VAL A 419 -38.39 14.79 35.99
C VAL A 419 -38.21 16.22 35.51
N GLY A 420 -38.49 17.19 36.39
CA GLY A 420 -38.40 18.61 36.07
C GLY A 420 -38.28 19.50 37.27
N ILE A 421 -38.07 20.79 37.04
CA ILE A 421 -38.04 21.86 38.02
C ILE A 421 -39.43 22.53 38.00
N HIS A 422 -40.05 22.64 39.19
CA HIS A 422 -41.38 23.25 39.31
C HIS A 422 -41.61 23.86 40.70
N ASP A 423 -42.56 24.78 40.80
CA ASP A 423 -43.05 25.27 42.09
C ASP A 423 -43.80 24.20 42.87
N SER A 424 -43.79 24.28 44.18
CA SER A 424 -44.50 23.34 45.07
C SER A 424 -45.12 24.08 46.24
N ASP A 425 -46.31 24.60 46.06
CA ASP A 425 -47.05 25.36 47.07
C ASP A 425 -47.50 24.53 48.28
N TRP A 426 -47.56 23.19 48.12
CA TRP A 426 -47.82 22.24 49.19
C TRP A 426 -46.62 21.99 50.10
N GLN A 427 -45.44 22.51 49.74
CA GLN A 427 -44.20 22.38 50.51
C GLN A 427 -44.00 23.61 51.36
N TYR A 428 -43.96 23.41 52.70
CA TYR A 428 -43.85 24.54 53.64
C TYR A 428 -42.41 24.94 53.99
N ALA A 429 -41.45 24.09 53.71
CA ALA A 429 -40.02 24.30 53.91
C ALA A 429 -39.19 23.55 52.84
N TYR A 430 -37.95 24.00 52.67
CA TYR A 430 -37.02 23.47 51.65
C TYR A 430 -35.65 23.26 52.27
N GLY A 431 -34.82 22.44 51.63
CA GLY A 431 -33.46 22.18 52.07
C GLY A 431 -33.33 21.09 53.13
N GLY A 432 -32.12 20.86 53.60
CA GLY A 432 -31.79 19.91 54.65
C GLY A 432 -32.24 18.49 54.35
N ASP A 433 -32.78 17.81 55.40
CA ASP A 433 -33.19 16.41 55.32
C ASP A 433 -34.66 16.21 54.89
N LEU A 434 -35.33 17.27 54.44
CA LEU A 434 -36.75 17.20 54.09
C LEU A 434 -37.05 16.22 52.97
N TRP A 435 -36.14 16.03 52.07
CA TRP A 435 -36.27 15.07 50.95
C TRP A 435 -36.43 13.61 51.43
N LEU A 436 -35.96 13.28 52.63
CA LEU A 436 -36.09 11.93 53.19
C LEU A 436 -37.53 11.55 53.49
N TYR A 437 -38.39 12.51 53.93
CA TYR A 437 -39.76 12.23 54.36
C TYR A 437 -40.84 12.98 53.55
N ARG A 438 -40.43 14.05 52.83
CA ARG A 438 -41.30 14.88 52.01
C ARG A 438 -40.75 15.08 50.59
N GLY A 439 -39.85 14.22 50.20
CA GLY A 439 -39.29 14.23 48.87
C GLY A 439 -40.35 14.00 47.77
N SER A 440 -40.07 14.49 46.61
CA SER A 440 -40.89 14.35 45.40
C SER A 440 -40.83 12.91 44.82
N HIS A 441 -41.50 12.68 43.70
CA HIS A 441 -41.36 11.48 42.87
C HIS A 441 -40.23 11.59 41.86
N GLY A 442 -39.19 12.39 42.14
CA GLY A 442 -38.02 12.59 41.30
C GLY A 442 -37.83 14.06 40.88
N CYS A 443 -38.89 14.86 40.87
CA CYS A 443 -38.81 16.28 40.50
C CYS A 443 -38.06 17.14 41.51
N ILE A 444 -37.65 18.31 41.09
CA ILE A 444 -36.98 19.32 41.94
C ILE A 444 -38.03 20.33 42.38
N ASN A 445 -38.59 20.10 43.58
CA ASN A 445 -39.52 21.00 44.22
C ASN A 445 -38.84 22.30 44.65
N THR A 446 -39.28 23.40 44.08
CA THR A 446 -38.67 24.72 44.29
C THR A 446 -39.67 25.67 44.93
N PRO A 447 -39.24 26.57 45.83
CA PRO A 447 -40.14 27.56 46.46
C PRO A 447 -40.88 28.37 45.39
N PRO A 448 -42.23 28.58 45.50
CA PRO A 448 -43.01 29.30 44.49
C PRO A 448 -42.46 30.71 44.20
N ALA A 449 -42.03 31.46 45.21
CA ALA A 449 -41.42 32.77 45.01
C ALA A 449 -40.12 32.72 44.18
N LYS A 450 -39.34 31.64 44.37
CA LYS A 450 -38.11 31.43 43.61
C LYS A 450 -38.39 30.96 42.16
N MET A 451 -39.48 30.26 41.94
CA MET A 451 -39.92 29.91 40.57
C MET A 451 -40.47 31.13 39.82
N ASP A 452 -41.12 32.09 40.53
CA ASP A 452 -41.52 33.41 39.94
C ASP A 452 -40.28 34.16 39.41
N GLU A 453 -39.14 34.05 40.10
CA GLU A 453 -37.87 34.66 39.69
C GLU A 453 -37.16 33.86 38.57
N LEU A 454 -37.11 32.52 38.70
CA LEU A 454 -36.33 31.63 37.83
C LEU A 454 -36.99 31.43 36.46
N TYR A 455 -38.29 31.17 36.43
CA TYR A 455 -38.97 30.80 35.18
C TYR A 455 -38.83 31.83 34.06
N PRO A 456 -38.92 33.16 34.26
CA PRO A 456 -38.78 34.13 33.19
C PRO A 456 -37.34 34.22 32.63
N ILE A 457 -36.32 33.91 33.43
CA ILE A 457 -34.91 34.10 33.07
C ILE A 457 -34.19 32.82 32.61
N LEU A 458 -34.71 31.65 32.98
CA LEU A 458 -34.13 30.35 32.56
C LEU A 458 -34.67 29.96 31.18
N GLU A 459 -33.77 29.74 30.26
CA GLU A 459 -34.11 29.46 28.84
C GLU A 459 -34.18 27.95 28.58
N THR A 460 -35.02 27.55 27.61
CA THR A 460 -35.01 26.17 27.07
C THR A 460 -33.65 25.87 26.43
N GLY A 461 -33.14 24.65 26.61
CA GLY A 461 -31.80 24.25 26.19
C GLY A 461 -30.70 24.52 27.22
N THR A 462 -31.01 25.26 28.32
CA THR A 462 -30.03 25.49 29.41
C THR A 462 -29.66 24.15 30.06
N PRO A 463 -28.36 23.82 30.18
CA PRO A 463 -27.91 22.63 30.90
C PRO A 463 -28.34 22.60 32.35
N VAL A 464 -28.70 21.43 32.85
CA VAL A 464 -29.06 21.18 34.25
C VAL A 464 -28.19 20.05 34.77
N VAL A 465 -27.27 20.38 35.68
CA VAL A 465 -26.29 19.45 36.26
C VAL A 465 -26.84 18.97 37.60
N VAL A 466 -27.19 17.69 37.67
CA VAL A 466 -27.76 17.06 38.88
C VAL A 466 -26.74 16.05 39.42
N PHE A 467 -26.33 16.18 40.73
CA PHE A 467 -25.32 15.29 41.33
C PHE A 467 -25.48 15.15 42.88
#